data_a0846cb2cfdd43ff2490891e7fa73a53
#
_entry.id   a0846cb2cfdd43ff2490891e7fa73a53
#
_cell.length_a   1.000
_cell.length_b   1.000
_cell.length_c   1.000
_cell.angle_alpha   90.00
_cell.angle_beta   90.00
_cell.angle_gamma   90.00
#
_symmetry.space_group_name_H-M   'P 1'
#
loop_
_entity.id
_entity.type
_entity.pdbx_description
1 polymer ?
#
loop_
_entity_poly.entity_id
_entity_poly.type
_entity_poly.pdbx_seq_one_letter_code
_entity_poly.pdbx_strand_id
1 'polypeptide(L)'
;HIGRAEAADEVVGPNFTELWISLDDEADYDASVARIKEVVEGYPGLYRDVLTYLRERIKEVLSGAGATVVVRIYGPDQDELRAAAERVRGKVASIPGVTDLKVEQQVLVPQIQIRPRAADLVTLGLTPGEVRRQAQTLVAGEKLGEIYRDQKAFDVALWGAPEIRGDQHALADLMIQTPVGAPVRLRDVADVVIVPAPNEIKRQDGQRRLDVTLNIASDADLGAVARGVEAAVREVPFATGYHPEILGEYAALKESRSRLWTVGLACLFGILLLVWLEFRSARITALVGLSLPFALVGGVIGVALTG
;
A
#
# COMPACT_ATOMS: atom_id res chain seq x y z
N HIS A 1 3.39 11.06 15.28
CA HIS A 1 3.80 11.31 13.88
C HIS A 1 2.66 12.03 13.17
N ILE A 2 2.96 13.13 12.50
CA ILE A 2 2.01 13.90 11.69
C ILE A 2 2.70 14.26 10.38
N GLY A 3 2.05 13.92 9.27
CA GLY A 3 2.54 14.23 7.94
C GLY A 3 3.70 13.38 7.48
N ARG A 4 4.39 13.86 6.43
CA ARG A 4 5.46 13.16 5.72
C ARG A 4 6.82 13.70 6.10
N ALA A 5 7.76 12.82 6.43
CA ALA A 5 9.17 13.17 6.53
C ALA A 5 9.87 12.97 5.16
N GLU A 6 10.95 13.74 4.90
CA GLU A 6 11.68 13.65 3.62
C GLU A 6 12.37 12.31 3.40
N ALA A 7 12.80 11.65 4.48
CA ALA A 7 13.48 10.36 4.46
C ALA A 7 12.74 9.37 5.36
N ALA A 8 11.46 9.09 5.06
CA ALA A 8 10.67 8.09 5.76
C ALA A 8 10.64 6.78 4.97
N ASP A 9 10.68 5.66 5.68
CA ASP A 9 10.51 4.33 5.10
C ASP A 9 9.09 4.15 4.55
N GLU A 10 8.13 4.88 5.11
CA GLU A 10 6.73 4.88 4.67
C GLU A 10 6.40 6.14 3.89
N VAL A 11 5.82 5.94 2.70
CA VAL A 11 5.30 7.04 1.89
C VAL A 11 3.85 7.28 2.27
N VAL A 12 3.63 8.31 3.09
CA VAL A 12 2.29 8.72 3.53
C VAL A 12 1.98 10.16 3.09
N GLY A 13 0.71 10.50 3.03
CA GLY A 13 0.27 11.86 2.69
C GLY A 13 0.53 12.87 3.81
N PRO A 14 0.56 14.18 3.52
CA PRO A 14 0.78 15.21 4.52
C PRO A 14 -0.35 15.30 5.56
N ASN A 15 -1.50 14.73 5.28
CA ASN A 15 -2.67 14.61 6.15
C ASN A 15 -2.69 13.32 7.00
N PHE A 16 -1.69 12.46 6.84
CA PHE A 16 -1.56 11.24 7.65
C PHE A 16 -1.17 11.59 9.09
N THR A 17 -1.77 10.91 10.04
CA THR A 17 -1.44 11.04 11.46
C THR A 17 -1.42 9.66 12.09
N GLU A 18 -0.34 9.33 12.78
CA GLU A 18 -0.17 8.11 13.55
C GLU A 18 0.01 8.45 15.03
N LEU A 19 -0.75 7.79 15.87
CA LEU A 19 -0.70 7.92 17.33
C LEU A 19 -0.30 6.58 17.94
N TRP A 20 0.79 6.57 18.66
CA TRP A 20 1.22 5.43 19.46
C TRP A 20 0.68 5.58 20.88
N ILE A 21 -0.15 4.63 21.29
CA ILE A 21 -0.79 4.64 22.62
C ILE A 21 -0.21 3.47 23.40
N SER A 22 0.55 3.77 24.44
CA SER A 22 1.04 2.77 25.39
C SER A 22 -0.03 2.54 26.46
N LEU A 23 -0.33 1.30 26.75
CA LEU A 23 -1.19 0.91 27.86
C LEU A 23 -0.31 0.52 29.05
N ASP A 24 -0.85 0.72 30.24
CA ASP A 24 -0.23 0.23 31.48
C ASP A 24 -0.26 -1.31 31.48
N ASP A 25 0.77 -1.94 32.05
CA ASP A 25 0.88 -3.40 32.11
C ASP A 25 -0.25 -4.05 32.93
N GLU A 26 -0.86 -3.32 33.86
CA GLU A 26 -1.99 -3.79 34.66
C GLU A 26 -3.36 -3.53 34.01
N ALA A 27 -3.42 -2.80 32.90
CA ALA A 27 -4.66 -2.46 32.22
C ALA A 27 -5.28 -3.67 31.53
N ASP A 28 -6.62 -3.78 31.59
CA ASP A 28 -7.37 -4.72 30.74
C ASP A 28 -7.19 -4.32 29.27
N TYR A 29 -6.45 -5.13 28.53
CA TYR A 29 -6.08 -4.86 27.15
C TYR A 29 -7.31 -4.77 26.23
N ASP A 30 -8.23 -5.75 26.31
CA ASP A 30 -9.38 -5.83 25.41
C ASP A 30 -10.38 -4.69 25.68
N ALA A 31 -10.63 -4.37 26.95
CA ALA A 31 -11.47 -3.25 27.34
C ALA A 31 -10.85 -1.92 26.91
N SER A 32 -9.54 -1.75 27.05
CA SER A 32 -8.81 -0.54 26.63
C SER A 32 -8.86 -0.33 25.12
N VAL A 33 -8.61 -1.38 24.34
CA VAL A 33 -8.69 -1.32 22.88
C VAL A 33 -10.12 -1.02 22.40
N ALA A 34 -11.14 -1.63 23.02
CA ALA A 34 -12.54 -1.34 22.72
C ALA A 34 -12.88 0.13 22.98
N ARG A 35 -12.41 0.67 24.10
CA ARG A 35 -12.62 2.09 24.45
C ARG A 35 -11.91 3.05 23.50
N ILE A 36 -10.68 2.74 23.09
CA ILE A 36 -9.94 3.52 22.11
C ILE A 36 -10.68 3.54 20.77
N LYS A 37 -11.18 2.38 20.31
CA LYS A 37 -11.97 2.28 19.08
C LYS A 37 -13.23 3.14 19.17
N GLU A 38 -13.98 3.05 20.25
CA GLU A 38 -15.18 3.86 20.47
C GLU A 38 -14.89 5.37 20.36
N VAL A 39 -13.81 5.84 21.02
CA VAL A 39 -13.40 7.24 20.95
C VAL A 39 -13.02 7.65 19.54
N VAL A 40 -12.18 6.84 18.87
CA VAL A 40 -11.70 7.12 17.52
C VAL A 40 -12.85 7.10 16.51
N GLU A 41 -13.81 6.17 16.64
CA GLU A 41 -15.00 6.06 15.79
C GLU A 41 -15.97 7.22 15.98
N GLY A 42 -15.95 7.87 17.13
CA GLY A 42 -16.79 9.03 17.45
C GLY A 42 -16.47 10.29 16.60
N TYR A 43 -15.34 10.35 15.89
CA TYR A 43 -14.97 11.50 15.06
C TYR A 43 -15.39 11.28 13.59
N PRO A 44 -16.42 11.94 13.07
CA PRO A 44 -16.86 11.77 11.70
C PRO A 44 -15.87 12.40 10.70
N GLY A 45 -15.84 11.88 9.47
CA GLY A 45 -15.08 12.49 8.37
C GLY A 45 -13.59 12.14 8.32
N LEU A 46 -13.08 11.36 9.27
CA LEU A 46 -11.70 10.88 9.26
C LEU A 46 -11.67 9.41 8.81
N TYR A 47 -10.75 9.09 7.92
CA TYR A 47 -10.34 7.70 7.73
C TYR A 47 -9.45 7.30 8.89
N ARG A 48 -9.77 6.20 9.56
CA ARG A 48 -9.10 5.79 10.79
C ARG A 48 -9.02 4.28 10.89
N ASP A 49 -7.98 3.81 11.53
CA ASP A 49 -7.80 2.41 11.90
C ASP A 49 -7.16 2.33 13.28
N VAL A 50 -7.43 1.26 14.02
CA VAL A 50 -6.81 0.96 15.31
C VAL A 50 -6.18 -0.41 15.20
N LEU A 51 -4.86 -0.42 15.11
CA LEU A 51 -4.05 -1.62 14.95
C LEU A 51 -3.20 -1.87 16.19
N THR A 52 -2.83 -3.10 16.42
CA THR A 52 -1.77 -3.44 17.39
C THR A 52 -0.44 -3.55 16.66
N TYR A 53 0.63 -3.07 17.26
CA TYR A 53 1.96 -3.03 16.63
C TYR A 53 2.39 -4.35 15.98
N LEU A 54 2.29 -5.44 16.74
CA LEU A 54 2.72 -6.75 16.25
C LEU A 54 1.83 -7.27 15.10
N ARG A 55 0.51 -7.07 15.23
CA ARG A 55 -0.45 -7.49 14.20
C ARG A 55 -0.25 -6.71 12.91
N GLU A 56 0.02 -5.42 13.00
CA GLU A 56 0.34 -4.58 11.86
C GLU A 56 1.61 -5.05 11.16
N ARG A 57 2.71 -5.22 11.89
CA ARG A 57 3.99 -5.68 11.32
C ARG A 57 3.91 -7.05 10.68
N ILE A 58 3.23 -8.00 11.31
CA ILE A 58 3.03 -9.34 10.72
C ILE A 58 2.22 -9.24 9.43
N LYS A 59 1.14 -8.46 9.42
CA LYS A 59 0.30 -8.30 8.24
C LYS A 59 1.06 -7.60 7.11
N GLU A 60 1.81 -6.54 7.38
CA GLU A 60 2.64 -5.84 6.39
C GLU A 60 3.67 -6.76 5.74
N VAL A 61 4.39 -7.56 6.54
CA VAL A 61 5.43 -8.47 6.06
C VAL A 61 4.84 -9.62 5.22
N LEU A 62 3.70 -10.17 5.63
CA LEU A 62 3.10 -11.33 4.95
C LEU A 62 2.26 -10.96 3.73
N SER A 63 1.56 -9.84 3.79
CA SER A 63 0.58 -9.46 2.76
C SER A 63 0.94 -8.20 1.98
N GLY A 64 1.90 -7.43 2.46
CA GLY A 64 2.21 -6.10 1.92
C GLY A 64 1.06 -5.10 2.08
N ALA A 65 0.06 -5.45 2.91
CA ALA A 65 -1.04 -4.59 3.33
C ALA A 65 -1.66 -5.14 4.62
N GLY A 66 -2.03 -4.26 5.53
CA GLY A 66 -2.50 -4.60 6.89
C GLY A 66 -3.87 -5.31 6.98
N ALA A 67 -4.24 -6.18 6.03
CA ALA A 67 -5.54 -6.84 5.99
C ALA A 67 -5.45 -8.35 5.70
N THR A 68 -6.46 -9.10 6.14
CA THR A 68 -6.52 -10.57 5.95
C THR A 68 -6.61 -10.95 4.47
N VAL A 69 -7.40 -10.21 3.70
CA VAL A 69 -7.48 -10.35 2.23
C VAL A 69 -7.33 -8.98 1.59
N VAL A 70 -6.54 -8.91 0.55
CA VAL A 70 -6.32 -7.71 -0.25
C VAL A 70 -6.60 -8.02 -1.70
N VAL A 71 -7.49 -7.27 -2.30
CA VAL A 71 -7.70 -7.29 -3.75
C VAL A 71 -6.98 -6.09 -4.34
N ARG A 72 -5.83 -6.32 -4.92
CA ARG A 72 -5.01 -5.30 -5.58
C ARG A 72 -5.40 -5.21 -7.03
N ILE A 73 -5.72 -4.01 -7.49
CA ILE A 73 -6.12 -3.76 -8.87
C ILE A 73 -5.03 -2.93 -9.53
N TYR A 74 -4.55 -3.40 -10.66
CA TYR A 74 -3.55 -2.72 -11.48
C TYR A 74 -4.20 -2.06 -12.69
N GLY A 75 -3.66 -0.91 -13.12
CA GLY A 75 -4.14 -0.23 -14.32
C GLY A 75 -3.46 1.12 -14.57
N PRO A 76 -3.56 1.66 -15.79
CA PRO A 76 -2.85 2.87 -16.18
C PRO A 76 -3.51 4.17 -15.70
N ASP A 77 -4.83 4.21 -15.57
CA ASP A 77 -5.59 5.40 -15.20
C ASP A 77 -6.12 5.32 -13.77
N GLN A 78 -6.03 6.43 -13.04
CA GLN A 78 -6.33 6.49 -11.62
C GLN A 78 -7.85 6.52 -11.33
N ASP A 79 -8.61 7.19 -12.19
CA ASP A 79 -10.06 7.33 -12.01
C ASP A 79 -10.76 5.99 -12.32
N GLU A 80 -10.30 5.28 -13.36
CA GLU A 80 -10.79 3.94 -13.66
C GLU A 80 -10.37 2.92 -12.59
N LEU A 81 -9.15 3.03 -12.01
CA LEU A 81 -8.75 2.20 -10.86
C LEU A 81 -9.72 2.38 -9.69
N ARG A 82 -10.09 3.63 -9.38
CA ARG A 82 -11.04 3.93 -8.32
C ARG A 82 -12.42 3.36 -8.63
N ALA A 83 -12.90 3.54 -9.86
CA ALA A 83 -14.18 2.99 -10.30
C ALA A 83 -14.19 1.45 -10.24
N ALA A 84 -13.11 0.80 -10.66
CA ALA A 84 -12.94 -0.65 -10.56
C ALA A 84 -12.93 -1.14 -9.11
N ALA A 85 -12.22 -0.44 -8.23
CA ALA A 85 -12.17 -0.77 -6.80
C ALA A 85 -13.55 -0.65 -6.13
N GLU A 86 -14.33 0.37 -6.48
CA GLU A 86 -15.71 0.50 -5.98
C GLU A 86 -16.64 -0.60 -6.51
N ARG A 87 -16.48 -1.04 -7.77
CA ARG A 87 -17.20 -2.20 -8.30
C ARG A 87 -16.86 -3.47 -7.52
N VAL A 88 -15.57 -3.70 -7.25
CA VAL A 88 -15.11 -4.83 -6.41
C VAL A 88 -15.69 -4.73 -5.02
N ARG A 89 -15.60 -3.56 -4.37
CA ARG A 89 -16.17 -3.33 -3.04
C ARG A 89 -17.67 -3.67 -3.00
N GLY A 90 -18.43 -3.19 -3.99
CA GLY A 90 -19.86 -3.45 -4.07
C GLY A 90 -20.21 -4.95 -4.18
N LYS A 91 -19.40 -5.72 -4.93
CA LYS A 91 -19.60 -7.17 -5.06
C LYS A 91 -19.20 -7.94 -3.80
N VAL A 92 -18.09 -7.56 -3.17
CA VAL A 92 -17.54 -8.23 -1.99
C VAL A 92 -18.35 -7.92 -0.72
N ALA A 93 -18.97 -6.74 -0.63
CA ALA A 93 -19.75 -6.32 0.53
C ALA A 93 -20.92 -7.26 0.90
N SER A 94 -21.43 -8.02 -0.06
CA SER A 94 -22.53 -8.96 0.15
C SER A 94 -22.11 -10.33 0.68
N ILE A 95 -20.80 -10.59 0.81
CA ILE A 95 -20.28 -11.90 1.24
C ILE A 95 -20.36 -12.01 2.76
N PRO A 96 -21.05 -13.04 3.32
CA PRO A 96 -21.08 -13.24 4.75
C PRO A 96 -19.70 -13.48 5.35
N GLY A 97 -19.41 -12.90 6.51
CA GLY A 97 -18.13 -13.01 7.20
C GLY A 97 -17.09 -11.97 6.78
N VAL A 98 -17.36 -11.12 5.79
CA VAL A 98 -16.52 -9.97 5.44
C VAL A 98 -16.73 -8.86 6.46
N THR A 99 -15.63 -8.34 7.00
CA THR A 99 -15.60 -7.19 7.91
C THR A 99 -14.54 -6.19 7.45
N ASP A 100 -14.62 -4.96 7.96
CA ASP A 100 -13.64 -3.88 7.68
C ASP A 100 -13.32 -3.69 6.19
N LEU A 101 -14.32 -3.87 5.33
CA LEU A 101 -14.16 -3.70 3.88
C LEU A 101 -13.91 -2.23 3.54
N LYS A 102 -12.74 -1.95 3.01
CA LYS A 102 -12.27 -0.61 2.68
C LYS A 102 -11.65 -0.57 1.29
N VAL A 103 -11.91 0.49 0.55
CA VAL A 103 -11.12 0.86 -0.63
C VAL A 103 -10.01 1.78 -0.15
N GLU A 104 -8.79 1.56 -0.58
CA GLU A 104 -7.66 2.45 -0.29
C GLU A 104 -8.00 3.88 -0.68
N GLN A 105 -7.97 4.77 0.30
CA GLN A 105 -8.35 6.15 0.05
C GLN A 105 -7.27 6.91 -0.71
N GLN A 106 -7.67 7.45 -1.84
CA GLN A 106 -6.88 8.42 -2.58
C GLN A 106 -7.43 9.81 -2.27
N VAL A 107 -6.87 10.40 -1.23
CA VAL A 107 -7.26 11.75 -0.84
C VAL A 107 -6.80 12.72 -1.91
N LEU A 108 -7.75 13.41 -2.53
CA LEU A 108 -7.47 14.51 -3.44
C LEU A 108 -7.20 15.76 -2.62
N VAL A 109 -6.01 16.31 -2.74
CA VAL A 109 -5.63 17.57 -2.10
C VAL A 109 -5.54 18.67 -3.15
N PRO A 110 -5.91 19.92 -2.80
CA PRO A 110 -5.70 21.04 -3.72
C PRO A 110 -4.19 21.20 -3.98
N GLN A 111 -3.79 21.10 -5.23
CA GLN A 111 -2.41 21.30 -5.68
C GLN A 111 -2.34 22.47 -6.63
N ILE A 112 -1.35 23.35 -6.43
CA ILE A 112 -1.00 24.37 -7.42
C ILE A 112 -0.18 23.68 -8.51
N GLN A 113 -0.70 23.70 -9.72
CA GLN A 113 -0.02 23.21 -10.90
C GLN A 113 0.42 24.38 -11.78
N ILE A 114 1.70 24.40 -12.14
CA ILE A 114 2.29 25.32 -13.08
C ILE A 114 2.46 24.57 -14.40
N ARG A 115 1.70 24.98 -15.42
CA ARG A 115 1.68 24.35 -16.74
C ARG A 115 2.31 25.28 -17.77
N PRO A 116 3.61 25.12 -18.10
CA PRO A 116 4.28 25.95 -19.09
C PRO A 116 3.64 25.83 -20.47
N ARG A 117 3.43 26.96 -21.14
CA ARG A 117 2.92 27.01 -22.51
C ARG A 117 4.07 27.04 -23.50
N ALA A 118 4.25 25.95 -24.26
CA ALA A 118 5.40 25.76 -25.14
C ALA A 118 5.58 26.89 -26.17
N ALA A 119 4.49 27.43 -26.71
CA ALA A 119 4.55 28.51 -27.70
C ALA A 119 5.17 29.80 -27.11
N ASP A 120 4.79 30.15 -25.90
CA ASP A 120 5.30 31.36 -25.23
C ASP A 120 6.77 31.21 -24.82
N LEU A 121 7.17 30.00 -24.42
CA LEU A 121 8.53 29.70 -24.03
C LEU A 121 9.54 29.84 -25.18
N VAL A 122 9.18 29.35 -26.36
CA VAL A 122 10.05 29.40 -27.56
C VAL A 122 10.42 30.82 -27.91
N THR A 123 9.48 31.75 -27.84
CA THR A 123 9.73 33.18 -28.17
C THR A 123 10.69 33.87 -27.20
N LEU A 124 10.77 33.35 -25.97
CA LEU A 124 11.63 33.91 -24.90
C LEU A 124 12.92 33.11 -24.69
N GLY A 125 13.14 32.08 -25.52
CA GLY A 125 14.30 31.22 -25.38
C GLY A 125 14.32 30.38 -24.10
N LEU A 126 13.12 30.14 -23.47
CA LEU A 126 12.96 29.37 -22.25
C LEU A 126 12.63 27.93 -22.55
N THR A 127 13.05 27.04 -21.67
CA THR A 127 12.61 25.65 -21.64
C THR A 127 11.64 25.41 -20.50
N PRO A 128 10.73 24.42 -20.61
CA PRO A 128 9.85 24.02 -19.50
C PRO A 128 10.64 23.67 -18.23
N GLY A 129 11.84 23.09 -18.38
CA GLY A 129 12.73 22.73 -17.28
C GLY A 129 13.26 23.93 -16.51
N GLU A 130 13.57 25.04 -17.18
CA GLU A 130 14.03 26.28 -16.56
C GLU A 130 12.92 26.95 -15.77
N VAL A 131 11.73 27.06 -16.35
CA VAL A 131 10.55 27.60 -15.64
C VAL A 131 10.25 26.77 -14.39
N ARG A 132 10.26 25.43 -14.53
CA ARG A 132 10.05 24.53 -13.40
C ARG A 132 11.09 24.74 -12.30
N ARG A 133 12.38 24.79 -12.61
CA ARG A 133 13.44 24.99 -11.61
C ARG A 133 13.25 26.29 -10.85
N GLN A 134 13.08 27.42 -11.57
CA GLN A 134 12.92 28.70 -10.93
C GLN A 134 11.68 28.75 -10.02
N ALA A 135 10.56 28.25 -10.49
CA ALA A 135 9.35 28.17 -9.67
C ALA A 135 9.51 27.24 -8.47
N GLN A 136 10.15 26.08 -8.66
CA GLN A 136 10.39 25.09 -7.60
C GLN A 136 11.30 25.68 -6.50
N THR A 137 12.40 26.31 -6.85
CA THR A 137 13.31 26.93 -5.88
C THR A 137 12.59 27.94 -4.98
N LEU A 138 11.69 28.74 -5.53
CA LEU A 138 10.97 29.75 -4.78
C LEU A 138 9.76 29.23 -4.01
N VAL A 139 9.10 28.18 -4.47
CA VAL A 139 7.88 27.63 -3.85
C VAL A 139 8.20 26.47 -2.89
N ALA A 140 8.95 25.48 -3.36
CA ALA A 140 9.28 24.28 -2.58
C ALA A 140 10.56 24.43 -1.75
N GLY A 141 11.40 25.39 -2.11
CA GLY A 141 12.72 25.59 -1.50
C GLY A 141 13.80 24.74 -2.17
N GLU A 142 15.02 25.17 -2.00
CA GLU A 142 16.23 24.48 -2.48
C GLU A 142 17.27 24.44 -1.38
N LYS A 143 17.80 23.26 -1.10
CA LYS A 143 18.92 23.11 -0.17
C LYS A 143 20.20 23.59 -0.83
N LEU A 144 20.77 24.67 -0.30
CA LEU A 144 22.02 25.29 -0.81
C LEU A 144 23.27 24.65 -0.22
N GLY A 145 23.16 24.03 0.97
CA GLY A 145 24.30 23.46 1.66
C GLY A 145 23.96 23.10 3.10
N GLU A 146 25.00 22.83 3.88
CA GLU A 146 24.89 22.50 5.30
C GLU A 146 25.88 23.36 6.12
N ILE A 147 25.44 23.72 7.32
CA ILE A 147 26.31 24.29 8.36
C ILE A 147 26.39 23.34 9.53
N TYR A 148 27.58 23.22 10.11
CA TYR A 148 27.81 22.36 11.26
C TYR A 148 27.94 23.22 12.51
N ARG A 149 27.16 22.92 13.52
CA ARG A 149 27.20 23.60 14.81
C ARG A 149 27.00 22.57 15.94
N ASP A 150 27.90 22.52 16.90
CA ASP A 150 27.84 21.59 18.05
C ASP A 150 27.61 20.10 17.62
N GLN A 151 28.39 19.63 16.64
CA GLN A 151 28.30 18.29 16.03
C GLN A 151 26.95 17.95 15.37
N LYS A 152 26.12 18.95 15.12
CA LYS A 152 24.85 18.81 14.38
C LYS A 152 24.96 19.48 13.03
N ALA A 153 24.46 18.81 12.00
CA ALA A 153 24.28 19.37 10.67
C ALA A 153 22.93 20.11 10.59
N PHE A 154 22.95 21.33 10.06
CA PHE A 154 21.76 22.12 9.78
C PHE A 154 21.73 22.45 8.30
N ASP A 155 20.62 22.14 7.65
CA ASP A 155 20.42 22.49 6.25
C ASP A 155 20.23 23.99 6.07
N VAL A 156 20.91 24.55 5.07
CA VAL A 156 20.67 25.91 4.60
C VAL A 156 19.78 25.82 3.37
N ALA A 157 18.54 26.29 3.48
CA ALA A 157 17.56 26.25 2.41
C ALA A 157 17.18 27.67 1.96
N LEU A 158 17.03 27.84 0.65
CA LEU A 158 16.51 29.06 0.03
C LEU A 158 15.03 28.86 -0.29
N TRP A 159 14.21 29.81 0.16
CA TRP A 159 12.77 29.82 -0.07
C TRP A 159 12.33 31.19 -0.57
N GLY A 160 11.26 31.20 -1.36
CA GLY A 160 10.52 32.43 -1.61
C GLY A 160 9.84 32.97 -0.36
N ALA A 161 9.61 34.27 -0.31
CA ALA A 161 8.91 34.92 0.80
C ALA A 161 7.51 34.24 1.03
N PRO A 162 7.01 34.19 2.28
CA PRO A 162 5.74 33.55 2.59
C PRO A 162 4.56 34.07 1.76
N GLU A 163 4.58 35.37 1.46
CA GLU A 163 3.55 36.05 0.67
C GLU A 163 3.44 35.49 -0.74
N ILE A 164 4.57 35.04 -1.33
CA ILE A 164 4.59 34.41 -2.67
C ILE A 164 4.03 33.01 -2.61
N ARG A 165 4.29 32.26 -1.55
CA ARG A 165 3.94 30.83 -1.44
C ARG A 165 2.49 30.60 -1.03
N GLY A 166 1.88 31.57 -0.36
CA GLY A 166 0.52 31.45 0.20
C GLY A 166 -0.60 31.88 -0.75
N ASP A 167 -0.28 32.57 -1.84
CA ASP A 167 -1.28 33.12 -2.77
C ASP A 167 -1.01 32.71 -4.22
N GLN A 168 -2.04 32.16 -4.88
CA GLN A 168 -1.98 31.78 -6.29
C GLN A 168 -1.68 32.99 -7.21
N HIS A 169 -2.22 34.16 -6.90
CA HIS A 169 -2.02 35.36 -7.70
C HIS A 169 -0.60 35.89 -7.55
N ALA A 170 -0.08 35.93 -6.33
CA ALA A 170 1.31 36.29 -6.08
C ALA A 170 2.28 35.32 -6.77
N LEU A 171 1.96 34.03 -6.79
CA LEU A 171 2.73 33.02 -7.52
C LEU A 171 2.66 33.24 -9.05
N ALA A 172 1.51 33.61 -9.59
CA ALA A 172 1.37 33.91 -11.02
C ALA A 172 2.18 35.14 -11.45
N ASP A 173 2.40 36.10 -10.54
CA ASP A 173 3.23 37.29 -10.74
C ASP A 173 4.74 37.09 -10.50
N LEU A 174 5.14 35.85 -10.14
CA LEU A 174 6.55 35.51 -9.93
C LEU A 174 7.39 35.85 -11.17
N MET A 175 8.53 36.53 -10.98
CA MET A 175 9.42 36.88 -12.05
C MET A 175 10.34 35.73 -12.44
N ILE A 176 10.24 35.29 -13.68
CA ILE A 176 11.06 34.25 -14.29
C ILE A 176 12.14 34.92 -15.12
N GLN A 177 13.40 34.58 -14.86
CA GLN A 177 14.54 35.08 -15.62
C GLN A 177 14.60 34.43 -17.00
N THR A 178 14.82 35.21 -18.04
CA THR A 178 14.97 34.70 -19.40
C THR A 178 16.41 34.77 -19.88
N PRO A 179 16.83 33.90 -20.81
CA PRO A 179 18.17 34.01 -21.42
C PRO A 179 18.43 35.31 -22.16
N VAL A 180 17.39 35.97 -22.62
CA VAL A 180 17.48 37.28 -23.32
C VAL A 180 17.59 38.47 -22.36
N GLY A 181 17.59 38.23 -21.04
CA GLY A 181 17.90 39.21 -20.00
C GLY A 181 16.72 39.97 -19.40
N ALA A 182 15.57 40.04 -20.06
CA ALA A 182 14.36 40.66 -19.49
C ALA A 182 13.54 39.65 -18.72
N PRO A 183 13.28 39.85 -17.40
CA PRO A 183 12.42 38.94 -16.65
C PRO A 183 10.97 39.08 -17.10
N VAL A 184 10.22 37.93 -17.09
CA VAL A 184 8.80 37.86 -17.43
C VAL A 184 8.01 37.29 -16.26
N ARG A 185 6.73 37.57 -16.17
CA ARG A 185 5.89 36.99 -15.12
C ARG A 185 5.58 35.53 -15.45
N LEU A 186 5.46 34.71 -14.43
CA LEU A 186 5.14 33.30 -14.61
C LEU A 186 3.82 33.09 -15.38
N ARG A 187 2.81 33.93 -15.14
CA ARG A 187 1.55 33.91 -15.89
C ARG A 187 1.67 34.17 -17.39
N ASP A 188 2.73 34.87 -17.79
CA ASP A 188 2.95 35.17 -19.21
C ASP A 188 3.51 33.98 -19.98
N VAL A 189 4.04 32.96 -19.27
CA VAL A 189 4.69 31.78 -19.85
C VAL A 189 4.07 30.44 -19.37
N ALA A 190 3.18 30.47 -18.35
CA ALA A 190 2.56 29.28 -17.77
C ALA A 190 1.17 29.58 -17.23
N ASP A 191 0.32 28.55 -17.20
CA ASP A 191 -0.95 28.58 -16.48
C ASP A 191 -0.73 28.11 -15.04
N VAL A 192 -1.15 28.94 -14.09
CA VAL A 192 -1.10 28.64 -12.65
C VAL A 192 -2.50 28.32 -12.19
N VAL A 193 -2.78 27.04 -11.93
CA VAL A 193 -4.13 26.55 -11.60
C VAL A 193 -4.11 25.72 -10.32
N ILE A 194 -5.20 25.80 -9.54
CA ILE A 194 -5.42 24.90 -8.41
C ILE A 194 -6.31 23.77 -8.90
N VAL A 195 -5.82 22.54 -8.78
CA VAL A 195 -6.57 21.35 -9.16
C VAL A 195 -6.55 20.33 -8.02
N PRO A 196 -7.66 19.59 -7.83
CA PRO A 196 -7.62 18.43 -6.94
C PRO A 196 -6.74 17.36 -7.56
N ALA A 197 -5.73 16.92 -6.83
CA ALA A 197 -4.82 15.87 -7.29
C ALA A 197 -4.53 14.88 -6.16
N PRO A 198 -4.32 13.60 -6.46
CA PRO A 198 -3.96 12.63 -5.44
C PRO A 198 -2.58 13.01 -4.86
N ASN A 199 -2.50 13.00 -3.52
CA ASN A 199 -1.25 13.27 -2.82
C ASN A 199 -0.26 12.10 -2.92
N GLU A 200 -0.76 10.91 -3.26
CA GLU A 200 0.01 9.68 -3.39
C GLU A 200 -0.48 8.84 -4.58
N ILE A 201 0.44 8.30 -5.35
CA ILE A 201 0.18 7.35 -6.43
C ILE A 201 1.04 6.13 -6.20
N LYS A 202 0.44 5.04 -5.74
CA LYS A 202 1.14 3.79 -5.48
C LYS A 202 1.38 3.02 -6.78
N ARG A 203 2.60 2.48 -6.88
CA ARG A 203 3.01 1.63 -8.01
C ARG A 203 3.67 0.36 -7.50
N GLN A 204 3.49 -0.70 -8.27
CA GLN A 204 4.23 -1.95 -8.11
C GLN A 204 4.57 -2.46 -9.51
N ASP A 205 5.80 -2.92 -9.69
CA ASP A 205 6.31 -3.41 -10.97
C ASP A 205 6.05 -2.44 -12.16
N GLY A 206 6.16 -1.12 -11.88
CA GLY A 206 5.94 -0.06 -12.85
C GLY A 206 4.47 0.30 -13.11
N GLN A 207 3.51 -0.50 -12.68
CA GLN A 207 2.08 -0.27 -12.85
C GLN A 207 1.50 0.49 -11.65
N ARG A 208 0.51 1.36 -11.89
CA ARG A 208 -0.28 1.95 -10.81
C ARG A 208 -1.17 0.88 -10.20
N ARG A 209 -1.39 0.96 -8.89
CA ARG A 209 -2.23 0.03 -8.16
C ARG A 209 -3.17 0.73 -7.19
N LEU A 210 -4.26 0.06 -6.87
CA LEU A 210 -5.19 0.44 -5.82
C LEU A 210 -5.66 -0.81 -5.08
N ASP A 211 -5.68 -0.76 -3.76
CA ASP A 211 -6.02 -1.91 -2.93
C ASP A 211 -7.46 -1.79 -2.37
N VAL A 212 -8.19 -2.89 -2.45
CA VAL A 212 -9.42 -3.11 -1.68
C VAL A 212 -9.08 -4.11 -0.59
N THR A 213 -9.15 -3.67 0.65
CA THR A 213 -8.78 -4.44 1.83
C THR A 213 -10.01 -4.90 2.59
N LEU A 214 -9.97 -6.09 3.15
CA LEU A 214 -11.00 -6.62 4.02
C LEU A 214 -10.43 -7.54 5.08
N ASN A 215 -11.11 -7.60 6.21
CA ASN A 215 -10.88 -8.58 7.25
C ASN A 215 -11.99 -9.63 7.23
N ILE A 216 -11.76 -10.73 7.94
CA ILE A 216 -12.73 -11.83 8.07
C ILE A 216 -13.10 -11.92 9.54
N ALA A 217 -14.38 -12.08 9.81
CA ALA A 217 -14.90 -12.25 11.17
C ALA A 217 -14.26 -13.48 11.82
N SER A 218 -13.99 -13.41 13.12
CA SER A 218 -13.27 -14.47 13.85
C SER A 218 -14.00 -15.81 13.90
N ASP A 219 -15.31 -15.79 13.72
CA ASP A 219 -16.21 -16.96 13.68
C ASP A 219 -16.43 -17.50 12.26
N ALA A 220 -15.90 -16.84 11.22
CA ALA A 220 -16.07 -17.26 9.83
C ALA A 220 -14.87 -18.08 9.31
N ASP A 221 -15.14 -19.01 8.40
CA ASP A 221 -14.10 -19.79 7.71
C ASP A 221 -13.34 -18.90 6.70
N LEU A 222 -12.06 -18.63 7.02
CA LEU A 222 -11.15 -17.88 6.17
C LEU A 222 -11.14 -18.39 4.72
N GLY A 223 -11.08 -19.71 4.55
CA GLY A 223 -11.00 -20.31 3.21
C GLY A 223 -12.29 -20.17 2.42
N ALA A 224 -13.45 -20.29 3.08
CA ALA A 224 -14.76 -20.15 2.42
C ALA A 224 -14.99 -18.70 1.99
N VAL A 225 -14.75 -17.73 2.89
CA VAL A 225 -14.91 -16.30 2.60
C VAL A 225 -13.95 -15.85 1.49
N ALA A 226 -12.67 -16.25 1.56
CA ALA A 226 -11.69 -15.87 0.55
C ALA A 226 -12.01 -16.46 -0.84
N ARG A 227 -12.51 -17.70 -0.92
CA ARG A 227 -13.01 -18.26 -2.19
C ARG A 227 -14.23 -17.50 -2.72
N GLY A 228 -15.12 -17.05 -1.83
CA GLY A 228 -16.23 -16.19 -2.19
C GLY A 228 -15.76 -14.86 -2.78
N VAL A 229 -14.74 -14.24 -2.18
CA VAL A 229 -14.10 -13.02 -2.70
C VAL A 229 -13.46 -13.28 -4.07
N GLU A 230 -12.70 -14.39 -4.23
CA GLU A 230 -12.15 -14.78 -5.55
C GLU A 230 -13.23 -14.90 -6.63
N ALA A 231 -14.34 -15.55 -6.31
CA ALA A 231 -15.46 -15.72 -7.24
C ALA A 231 -16.11 -14.37 -7.59
N ALA A 232 -16.39 -13.55 -6.59
CA ALA A 232 -16.98 -12.23 -6.78
C ALA A 232 -16.09 -11.28 -7.62
N VAL A 233 -14.77 -11.29 -7.38
CA VAL A 233 -13.81 -10.48 -8.14
C VAL A 233 -13.73 -10.91 -9.60
N ARG A 234 -13.83 -12.22 -9.91
CA ARG A 234 -13.87 -12.73 -11.29
C ARG A 234 -15.10 -12.28 -12.08
N GLU A 235 -16.19 -11.97 -11.39
CA GLU A 235 -17.41 -11.46 -12.04
C GLU A 235 -17.35 -9.95 -12.32
N VAL A 236 -16.39 -9.23 -11.77
CA VAL A 236 -16.25 -7.79 -12.01
C VAL A 236 -15.66 -7.56 -13.38
N PRO A 237 -16.33 -6.79 -14.26
CA PRO A 237 -15.76 -6.43 -15.55
C PRO A 237 -14.62 -5.42 -15.36
N PHE A 238 -13.43 -5.78 -15.84
CA PHE A 238 -12.26 -4.89 -15.89
C PHE A 238 -12.04 -4.41 -17.32
N ALA A 239 -11.69 -3.14 -17.48
CA ALA A 239 -11.28 -2.61 -18.77
C ALA A 239 -9.97 -3.22 -19.27
N THR A 240 -9.68 -3.12 -20.53
CA THR A 240 -8.43 -3.61 -21.13
C THR A 240 -7.22 -2.95 -20.45
N GLY A 241 -6.24 -3.76 -20.00
CA GLY A 241 -5.07 -3.29 -19.27
C GLY A 241 -5.27 -3.18 -17.76
N TYR A 242 -6.45 -3.56 -17.25
CA TYR A 242 -6.70 -3.65 -15.80
C TYR A 242 -6.84 -5.11 -15.38
N HIS A 243 -6.25 -5.47 -14.26
CA HIS A 243 -6.37 -6.82 -13.72
C HIS A 243 -6.29 -6.80 -12.18
N PRO A 244 -7.05 -7.67 -11.52
CA PRO A 244 -6.98 -7.85 -10.08
C PRO A 244 -5.97 -8.93 -9.70
N GLU A 245 -5.35 -8.78 -8.54
CA GLU A 245 -4.55 -9.80 -7.86
C GLU A 245 -5.06 -9.94 -6.42
N ILE A 246 -5.17 -11.19 -5.95
CA ILE A 246 -5.59 -11.45 -4.56
C ILE A 246 -4.37 -11.78 -3.74
N LEU A 247 -4.15 -10.99 -2.72
CA LEU A 247 -3.04 -11.02 -1.78
C LEU A 247 -3.56 -11.18 -0.35
N GLY A 248 -2.65 -11.20 0.60
CA GLY A 248 -2.97 -11.27 2.01
C GLY A 248 -2.66 -12.64 2.61
N GLU A 249 -3.09 -12.84 3.85
CA GLU A 249 -2.84 -14.06 4.62
C GLU A 249 -3.33 -15.32 3.89
N TYR A 250 -4.51 -15.24 3.26
CA TYR A 250 -5.06 -16.34 2.48
C TYR A 250 -4.18 -16.75 1.30
N ALA A 251 -3.65 -15.79 0.55
CA ALA A 251 -2.78 -16.06 -0.58
C ALA A 251 -1.46 -16.71 -0.12
N ALA A 252 -0.88 -16.20 0.97
CA ALA A 252 0.32 -16.75 1.59
C ALA A 252 0.10 -18.18 2.09
N LEU A 253 -1.03 -18.47 2.73
CA LEU A 253 -1.41 -19.82 3.16
C LEU A 253 -1.58 -20.79 1.98
N LYS A 254 -2.24 -20.34 0.91
CA LYS A 254 -2.45 -21.13 -0.32
C LYS A 254 -1.10 -21.47 -0.99
N GLU A 255 -0.20 -20.51 -1.07
CA GLU A 255 1.15 -20.73 -1.62
C GLU A 255 1.98 -21.66 -0.74
N SER A 256 2.01 -21.42 0.58
CA SER A 256 2.70 -22.27 1.55
C SER A 256 2.20 -23.70 1.51
N ARG A 257 0.87 -23.91 1.44
CA ARG A 257 0.28 -25.23 1.32
C ARG A 257 0.68 -25.94 0.02
N SER A 258 0.70 -25.22 -1.10
CA SER A 258 1.16 -25.75 -2.39
C SER A 258 2.62 -26.19 -2.34
N ARG A 259 3.49 -25.34 -1.77
CA ARG A 259 4.93 -25.64 -1.59
C ARG A 259 5.12 -26.85 -0.68
N LEU A 260 4.41 -26.91 0.46
CA LEU A 260 4.46 -28.06 1.38
C LEU A 260 4.10 -29.37 0.70
N TRP A 261 3.04 -29.39 -0.10
CA TRP A 261 2.68 -30.57 -0.86
C TRP A 261 3.75 -30.97 -1.89
N THR A 262 4.29 -30.00 -2.63
CA THR A 262 5.31 -30.26 -3.65
C THR A 262 6.58 -30.80 -3.00
N VAL A 263 7.08 -30.14 -1.95
CA VAL A 263 8.29 -30.58 -1.24
C VAL A 263 8.04 -31.90 -0.51
N GLY A 264 6.88 -32.06 0.14
CA GLY A 264 6.50 -33.29 0.83
C GLY A 264 6.45 -34.50 -0.11
N LEU A 265 5.86 -34.36 -1.30
CA LEU A 265 5.87 -35.42 -2.31
C LEU A 265 7.26 -35.70 -2.85
N ALA A 266 8.10 -34.70 -3.07
CA ALA A 266 9.48 -34.86 -3.50
C ALA A 266 10.31 -35.59 -2.44
N CYS A 267 10.17 -35.23 -1.17
CA CYS A 267 10.81 -35.94 -0.05
C CYS A 267 10.33 -37.39 0.07
N LEU A 268 9.02 -37.62 -0.03
CA LEU A 268 8.44 -38.97 0.00
C LEU A 268 9.00 -39.84 -1.14
N PHE A 269 9.05 -39.28 -2.35
CA PHE A 269 9.64 -39.96 -3.50
C PHE A 269 11.12 -40.29 -3.25
N GLY A 270 11.90 -39.32 -2.73
CA GLY A 270 13.30 -39.54 -2.37
C GLY A 270 13.50 -40.65 -1.35
N ILE A 271 12.68 -40.66 -0.29
CA ILE A 271 12.72 -41.71 0.74
C ILE A 271 12.40 -43.08 0.12
N LEU A 272 11.33 -43.18 -0.66
CA LEU A 272 10.96 -44.44 -1.30
C LEU A 272 12.01 -44.93 -2.30
N LEU A 273 12.68 -44.00 -3.01
CA LEU A 273 13.79 -44.31 -3.89
C LEU A 273 14.99 -44.90 -3.13
N LEU A 274 15.37 -44.26 -2.01
CA LEU A 274 16.45 -44.77 -1.14
C LEU A 274 16.13 -46.14 -0.58
N VAL A 275 14.89 -46.36 -0.11
CA VAL A 275 14.43 -47.70 0.36
C VAL A 275 14.49 -48.71 -0.78
N TRP A 276 14.10 -48.32 -1.98
CA TRP A 276 14.18 -49.23 -3.14
C TRP A 276 15.63 -49.56 -3.52
N LEU A 277 16.52 -48.59 -3.48
CA LEU A 277 17.96 -48.81 -3.76
C LEU A 277 18.59 -49.75 -2.73
N GLU A 278 18.25 -49.60 -1.45
CA GLU A 278 18.77 -50.43 -0.36
C GLU A 278 18.28 -51.88 -0.45
N PHE A 279 16.97 -52.06 -0.55
CA PHE A 279 16.36 -53.43 -0.55
C PHE A 279 16.29 -54.02 -1.93
N ARG A 280 16.45 -53.29 -3.00
CA ARG A 280 16.29 -53.69 -4.40
C ARG A 280 15.01 -54.51 -4.66
N SER A 281 13.96 -54.27 -3.92
CA SER A 281 12.70 -54.96 -3.94
C SER A 281 11.52 -54.05 -3.91
N ALA A 282 10.77 -53.95 -5.02
CA ALA A 282 9.55 -53.16 -5.11
C ALA A 282 8.48 -53.56 -4.09
N ARG A 283 8.44 -54.83 -3.70
CA ARG A 283 7.47 -55.34 -2.69
C ARG A 283 7.77 -54.76 -1.31
N ILE A 284 9.04 -54.73 -0.89
CA ILE A 284 9.44 -54.17 0.40
C ILE A 284 9.23 -52.66 0.40
N THR A 285 9.60 -51.97 -0.66
CA THR A 285 9.36 -50.54 -0.81
C THR A 285 7.87 -50.20 -0.72
N ALA A 286 7.03 -50.95 -1.40
CA ALA A 286 5.58 -50.77 -1.34
C ALA A 286 5.02 -51.00 0.08
N LEU A 287 5.51 -52.03 0.80
CA LEU A 287 5.11 -52.30 2.19
C LEU A 287 5.50 -51.14 3.12
N VAL A 288 6.71 -50.62 2.99
CA VAL A 288 7.16 -49.44 3.74
C VAL A 288 6.31 -48.23 3.39
N GLY A 289 6.05 -47.97 2.10
CA GLY A 289 5.18 -46.89 1.65
C GLY A 289 3.75 -47.00 2.21
N LEU A 290 3.20 -48.23 2.29
CA LEU A 290 1.88 -48.48 2.83
C LEU A 290 1.80 -48.27 4.36
N SER A 291 2.92 -48.41 5.07
CA SER A 291 2.96 -48.18 6.51
C SER A 291 2.90 -46.70 6.89
N LEU A 292 3.31 -45.76 5.99
CA LEU A 292 3.31 -44.36 6.26
C LEU A 292 1.93 -43.75 6.60
N PRO A 293 0.85 -44.03 5.86
CA PRO A 293 -0.49 -43.56 6.24
C PRO A 293 -0.92 -44.04 7.63
N PHE A 294 -0.55 -45.26 8.03
CA PHE A 294 -0.91 -45.80 9.37
C PHE A 294 -0.16 -45.06 10.48
N ALA A 295 1.09 -44.63 10.24
CA ALA A 295 1.83 -43.81 11.19
C ALA A 295 1.19 -42.42 11.37
N LEU A 296 0.62 -41.84 10.30
CA LEU A 296 -0.10 -40.56 10.35
C LEU A 296 -1.42 -40.67 11.15
N VAL A 297 -2.09 -41.80 11.12
CA VAL A 297 -3.36 -42.00 11.87
C VAL A 297 -3.15 -41.79 13.37
N GLY A 298 -2.03 -42.28 13.93
CA GLY A 298 -1.70 -42.06 15.34
C GLY A 298 -1.52 -40.58 15.70
N GLY A 299 -0.90 -39.82 14.81
CA GLY A 299 -0.76 -38.38 14.97
C GLY A 299 -2.10 -37.61 14.91
N VAL A 300 -2.97 -37.97 13.96
CA VAL A 300 -4.31 -37.38 13.83
C VAL A 300 -5.19 -37.69 15.05
N ILE A 301 -5.16 -38.93 15.55
CA ILE A 301 -5.89 -39.34 16.77
C ILE A 301 -5.32 -38.58 17.98
N GLY A 302 -3.99 -38.43 18.09
CA GLY A 302 -3.35 -37.67 19.15
C GLY A 302 -3.84 -36.21 19.17
N VAL A 303 -3.85 -35.53 18.05
CA VAL A 303 -4.36 -34.13 17.91
C VAL A 303 -5.86 -34.07 18.24
N ALA A 304 -6.65 -35.03 17.78
CA ALA A 304 -8.10 -35.05 18.07
C ALA A 304 -8.43 -35.29 19.56
N LEU A 305 -7.53 -35.93 20.32
CA LEU A 305 -7.70 -36.17 21.74
C LEU A 305 -7.14 -35.09 22.65
N THR A 306 -6.15 -34.30 22.15
CA THR A 306 -5.48 -33.25 22.95
C THR A 306 -5.98 -31.83 22.64
N GLY A 307 -6.79 -31.64 21.60
CA GLY A 307 -7.42 -30.36 21.20
C GLY A 307 -6.53 -29.58 20.25
#